data_e3ac21176d569a0fa943e5c70c3c126b
#
_entry.id   e3ac21176d569a0fa943e5c70c3c126b
#
_cell.length_a   1.000
_cell.length_b   1.000
_cell.length_c   1.000
_cell.angle_alpha   90.00
_cell.angle_beta   90.00
_cell.angle_gamma   90.00
#
_symmetry.space_group_name_H-M   'P 1'
#
loop_
_entity.id
_entity.type
_entity.pdbx_description
1 polymer ?
#
loop_
_entity_poly.entity_id
_entity_poly.type
_entity_poly.pdbx_seq_one_letter_code
_entity_poly.pdbx_strand_id
1 'polypeptide(L)'
;MTEKGKGKLRITGIRKKMLLVFAVLITITGAGISVFSAAVFKQGYGKISKVYLQDITQQTTNNLENMIQTIEDINIQILSSSVIQEQLEIVNGQEMELYSIRNISKIVERELETNALFSSDVVSLSVFSKSGLEFSVKKITGRGTDLAFSEREIYAANGTTLWGLVGPDDDICIAKAILDLTTMRPIGYINIVYEREYFGDIVRDNPTEYSGACYVVDRDGVITVTNHERYLGDEFPVEIEKLRESETWRYDILNGTNSFYYVGNEMPNGWTLVEAVSVKEFYKNTYRVIGLTGIFLLGILILSFISVNMATKHIAKPTQDLLESMKLFGMGNLSHRVEVKTTDEIGQIGSEYNRMAENIETLIEKVYKMEITQKQAEIDFLCMQINPHFLYNTLDTISWMAIMQGNLDISEMTISLADLLRAMIQKDRFVTVEDEMKTVKDYLLIQGQRFGDKISVIYDIDEQAYPCRIPNFILQPLIENAIIHGLEPKLEKGTLRVQIKLENEAVAFCIADNGVGMSREEIQALYEKCEMNDTNQNIGLKNVYRRLILCYGETSRLHIESEKHRGTKIKFILPMTIIGQQEEEN
;
A
#
# COMPACT_ATOMS: atom_id res chain seq x y z
N MET A 1 -12.95 41.13 0.74
CA MET A 1 -11.65 40.65 0.26
C MET A 1 -11.41 39.29 0.88
N THR A 2 -11.68 38.26 0.14
CA THR A 2 -11.68 36.86 0.58
C THR A 2 -10.37 36.22 0.17
N GLU A 3 -9.50 35.97 1.14
CA GLU A 3 -8.32 35.12 0.95
C GLU A 3 -8.76 33.64 0.76
N LYS A 4 -8.63 33.18 -0.46
CA LYS A 4 -8.71 31.74 -0.79
C LYS A 4 -7.53 31.03 -0.13
N GLY A 5 -7.79 30.35 0.98
CA GLY A 5 -6.85 29.45 1.62
C GLY A 5 -6.43 28.32 0.66
N LYS A 6 -5.16 28.33 0.26
CA LYS A 6 -4.49 27.20 -0.35
C LYS A 6 -4.53 26.04 0.62
N GLY A 7 -5.43 25.08 0.40
CA GLY A 7 -5.49 23.82 1.13
C GLY A 7 -4.19 23.05 0.96
N LYS A 8 -3.22 23.26 1.85
CA LYS A 8 -2.09 22.35 2.03
C LYS A 8 -2.66 21.02 2.46
N LEU A 9 -2.61 20.03 1.58
CA LEU A 9 -2.82 18.62 1.92
C LEU A 9 -1.86 18.28 3.08
N ARG A 10 -2.36 18.34 4.33
CA ARG A 10 -1.64 17.87 5.51
C ARG A 10 -1.58 16.34 5.44
N ILE A 11 -0.56 15.82 4.79
CA ILE A 11 -0.26 14.39 4.77
C ILE A 11 0.30 14.03 6.14
N THR A 12 -0.59 13.63 7.04
CA THR A 12 -0.26 13.26 8.42
C THR A 12 0.04 11.77 8.47
N GLY A 13 1.30 11.42 8.69
CA GLY A 13 1.77 10.04 8.89
C GLY A 13 2.89 9.64 7.91
N ILE A 14 3.90 8.97 8.42
CA ILE A 14 5.07 8.47 7.66
C ILE A 14 4.61 7.59 6.49
N ARG A 15 3.60 6.73 6.70
CA ARG A 15 3.01 5.87 5.67
C ARG A 15 2.54 6.65 4.45
N LYS A 16 1.73 7.71 4.64
CA LYS A 16 1.19 8.51 3.53
C LYS A 16 2.28 9.28 2.81
N LYS A 17 3.28 9.78 3.54
CA LYS A 17 4.44 10.47 2.96
C LYS A 17 5.29 9.53 2.12
N MET A 18 5.62 8.35 2.63
CA MET A 18 6.37 7.33 1.87
C MET A 18 5.61 6.88 0.63
N LEU A 19 4.32 6.52 0.75
CA LEU A 19 3.48 6.16 -0.38
C LEU A 19 3.47 7.24 -1.46
N LEU A 20 3.30 8.49 -1.07
CA LEU A 20 3.25 9.60 -2.01
C LEU A 20 4.61 9.84 -2.68
N VAL A 21 5.70 9.83 -1.94
CA VAL A 21 7.05 10.02 -2.50
C VAL A 21 7.39 8.90 -3.48
N PHE A 22 7.17 7.63 -3.11
CA PHE A 22 7.43 6.50 -4.01
C PHE A 22 6.51 6.50 -5.23
N ALA A 23 5.21 6.77 -5.05
CA ALA A 23 4.27 6.86 -6.17
C ALA A 23 4.66 7.97 -7.14
N VAL A 24 5.00 9.16 -6.65
CA VAL A 24 5.44 10.29 -7.48
C VAL A 24 6.76 9.96 -8.19
N LEU A 25 7.74 9.42 -7.48
CA LEU A 25 9.04 9.06 -8.06
C LEU A 25 8.88 8.03 -9.19
N ILE A 26 8.12 6.96 -8.96
CA ILE A 26 7.90 5.90 -9.96
C ILE A 26 7.08 6.42 -11.13
N THR A 27 6.07 7.26 -10.87
CA THR A 27 5.25 7.82 -11.94
C THR A 27 6.07 8.76 -12.81
N ILE A 28 6.89 9.63 -12.23
CA ILE A 28 7.75 10.56 -12.98
C ILE A 28 8.83 9.80 -13.76
N THR A 29 9.54 8.87 -13.13
CA THR A 29 10.59 8.08 -13.80
C THR A 29 9.98 7.17 -14.87
N GLY A 30 8.86 6.50 -14.59
CA GLY A 30 8.15 5.68 -15.54
C GLY A 30 7.62 6.45 -16.74
N ALA A 31 6.98 7.59 -16.52
CA ALA A 31 6.54 8.48 -17.58
C ALA A 31 7.73 9.01 -18.41
N GLY A 32 8.82 9.40 -17.77
CA GLY A 32 10.04 9.84 -18.44
C GLY A 32 10.65 8.75 -19.32
N ILE A 33 10.78 7.54 -18.83
CA ILE A 33 11.27 6.38 -19.59
C ILE A 33 10.33 6.05 -20.76
N SER A 34 9.01 6.09 -20.57
CA SER A 34 8.04 5.82 -21.64
C SER A 34 8.10 6.85 -22.75
N VAL A 35 8.13 8.13 -22.40
CA VAL A 35 8.22 9.22 -23.38
C VAL A 35 9.55 9.16 -24.12
N PHE A 36 10.65 8.98 -23.40
CA PHE A 36 11.98 8.84 -23.99
C PHE A 36 12.07 7.61 -24.91
N SER A 37 11.61 6.46 -24.45
CA SER A 37 11.59 5.23 -25.24
C SER A 37 10.74 5.39 -26.50
N ALA A 38 9.51 5.94 -26.37
CA ALA A 38 8.64 6.19 -27.51
C ALA A 38 9.28 7.15 -28.53
N ALA A 39 9.95 8.21 -28.08
CA ALA A 39 10.64 9.17 -28.94
C ALA A 39 11.83 8.51 -29.68
N VAL A 40 12.69 7.77 -28.96
CA VAL A 40 13.84 7.07 -29.52
C VAL A 40 13.39 6.00 -30.53
N PHE A 41 12.39 5.18 -30.17
CA PHE A 41 11.87 4.16 -31.08
C PHE A 41 11.22 4.79 -32.32
N LYS A 42 10.37 5.82 -32.15
CA LYS A 42 9.74 6.48 -33.29
C LYS A 42 10.77 7.07 -34.25
N GLN A 43 11.79 7.73 -33.71
CA GLN A 43 12.84 8.36 -34.54
C GLN A 43 13.82 7.32 -35.11
N GLY A 44 14.27 6.37 -34.30
CA GLY A 44 15.23 5.35 -34.70
C GLY A 44 14.65 4.35 -35.68
N TYR A 45 13.53 3.72 -35.35
CA TYR A 45 12.86 2.78 -36.25
C TYR A 45 12.35 3.45 -37.53
N GLY A 46 11.81 4.68 -37.43
CA GLY A 46 11.37 5.41 -38.60
C GLY A 46 12.51 5.64 -39.62
N LYS A 47 13.70 5.98 -39.12
CA LYS A 47 14.89 6.16 -39.96
C LYS A 47 15.39 4.83 -40.57
N ILE A 48 15.52 3.80 -39.74
CA ILE A 48 15.98 2.47 -40.17
C ILE A 48 15.02 1.88 -41.20
N SER A 49 13.70 1.94 -40.92
CA SER A 49 12.71 1.39 -41.86
C SER A 49 12.67 2.15 -43.19
N LYS A 50 12.93 3.47 -43.19
CA LYS A 50 13.06 4.24 -44.43
C LYS A 50 14.27 3.79 -45.26
N VAL A 51 15.43 3.68 -44.62
CA VAL A 51 16.65 3.20 -45.30
C VAL A 51 16.43 1.78 -45.84
N TYR A 52 15.84 0.91 -45.04
CA TYR A 52 15.51 -0.46 -45.45
C TYR A 52 14.57 -0.50 -46.66
N LEU A 53 13.53 0.35 -46.67
CA LEU A 53 12.63 0.43 -47.81
C LEU A 53 13.36 0.92 -49.08
N GLN A 54 14.22 1.95 -48.96
CA GLN A 54 15.04 2.44 -50.05
C GLN A 54 15.99 1.36 -50.58
N ASP A 55 16.68 0.61 -49.68
CA ASP A 55 17.60 -0.44 -50.07
C ASP A 55 16.91 -1.57 -50.83
N ILE A 56 15.72 -1.99 -50.40
CA ILE A 56 14.93 -3.02 -51.08
C ILE A 56 14.44 -2.50 -52.43
N THR A 57 13.85 -1.29 -52.49
CA THR A 57 13.43 -0.69 -53.74
C THR A 57 14.59 -0.61 -54.73
N GLN A 58 15.78 -0.19 -54.26
CA GLN A 58 16.98 -0.14 -55.10
C GLN A 58 17.40 -1.53 -55.59
N GLN A 59 17.36 -2.56 -54.69
CA GLN A 59 17.69 -3.93 -55.09
C GLN A 59 16.71 -4.48 -56.14
N THR A 60 15.41 -4.27 -55.94
CA THR A 60 14.38 -4.69 -56.88
C THR A 60 14.54 -3.93 -58.21
N THR A 61 14.81 -2.61 -58.17
CA THR A 61 15.15 -1.82 -59.34
C THR A 61 16.32 -2.41 -60.10
N ASN A 62 17.43 -2.69 -59.41
CA ASN A 62 18.62 -3.26 -60.03
C ASN A 62 18.34 -4.62 -60.71
N ASN A 63 17.48 -5.46 -60.10
CA ASN A 63 17.09 -6.74 -60.70
C ASN A 63 16.28 -6.54 -61.97
N LEU A 64 15.33 -5.59 -61.99
CA LEU A 64 14.56 -5.23 -63.17
C LEU A 64 15.44 -4.56 -64.24
N GLU A 65 16.36 -3.68 -63.87
CA GLU A 65 17.33 -3.08 -64.78
C GLU A 65 18.23 -4.13 -65.46
N ASN A 66 18.72 -5.11 -64.72
CA ASN A 66 19.48 -6.21 -65.27
C ASN A 66 18.67 -7.04 -66.28
N MET A 67 17.36 -7.23 -66.00
CA MET A 67 16.47 -7.90 -66.92
C MET A 67 16.24 -7.06 -68.17
N ILE A 68 15.93 -5.75 -68.05
CA ILE A 68 15.81 -4.82 -69.15
C ILE A 68 17.06 -4.80 -70.01
N GLN A 69 18.23 -4.76 -69.38
CA GLN A 69 19.54 -4.82 -70.06
C GLN A 69 19.72 -6.12 -70.87
N THR A 70 19.32 -7.26 -70.27
CA THR A 70 19.39 -8.57 -70.96
C THR A 70 18.50 -8.57 -72.21
N ILE A 71 17.30 -7.98 -72.11
CA ILE A 71 16.38 -7.83 -73.22
C ILE A 71 16.98 -6.91 -74.30
N GLU A 72 17.56 -5.78 -73.91
CA GLU A 72 18.20 -4.85 -74.88
C GLU A 72 19.42 -5.52 -75.56
N ASP A 73 20.17 -6.33 -74.85
CA ASP A 73 21.33 -7.09 -75.40
C ASP A 73 20.84 -8.09 -76.45
N ILE A 74 19.70 -8.78 -76.24
CA ILE A 74 19.05 -9.65 -77.23
C ILE A 74 18.61 -8.85 -78.40
N ASN A 75 17.96 -7.70 -78.23
CA ASN A 75 17.58 -6.80 -79.28
C ASN A 75 18.79 -6.40 -80.14
N ILE A 76 19.88 -5.96 -79.54
CA ILE A 76 21.08 -5.54 -80.22
C ILE A 76 21.69 -6.71 -81.05
N GLN A 77 21.70 -7.93 -80.42
CA GLN A 77 22.18 -9.11 -81.15
C GLN A 77 21.37 -9.40 -82.38
N ILE A 78 20.04 -9.34 -82.31
CA ILE A 78 19.18 -9.57 -83.45
C ILE A 78 19.31 -8.43 -84.51
N LEU A 79 19.35 -7.17 -84.09
CA LEU A 79 19.49 -6.00 -84.95
C LEU A 79 20.83 -5.96 -85.67
N SER A 80 21.90 -6.51 -85.04
CA SER A 80 23.24 -6.55 -85.64
C SER A 80 23.52 -7.82 -86.41
N SER A 81 22.58 -8.79 -86.49
CA SER A 81 22.78 -10.03 -87.23
C SER A 81 22.89 -9.71 -88.76
N SER A 82 24.03 -10.05 -89.30
CA SER A 82 24.29 -9.89 -90.71
C SER A 82 23.29 -10.66 -91.59
N VAL A 83 22.82 -11.80 -91.10
CA VAL A 83 21.80 -12.61 -91.78
C VAL A 83 20.47 -11.88 -91.84
N ILE A 84 20.00 -11.27 -90.77
CA ILE A 84 18.74 -10.52 -90.72
C ILE A 84 18.87 -9.26 -91.56
N GLN A 85 19.96 -8.53 -91.43
CA GLN A 85 20.21 -7.31 -92.24
C GLN A 85 20.19 -7.61 -93.73
N GLU A 86 20.91 -8.60 -94.23
CA GLU A 86 20.97 -9.00 -95.61
C GLU A 86 19.59 -9.45 -96.15
N GLN A 87 18.89 -10.27 -95.41
CA GLN A 87 17.59 -10.77 -95.84
C GLN A 87 16.53 -9.64 -95.89
N LEU A 88 16.55 -8.70 -94.94
CA LEU A 88 15.66 -7.54 -94.96
C LEU A 88 15.96 -6.58 -96.10
N GLU A 89 17.23 -6.37 -96.43
CA GLU A 89 17.59 -5.57 -97.62
C GLU A 89 17.09 -6.21 -98.92
N ILE A 90 17.26 -7.53 -99.08
CA ILE A 90 16.77 -8.28 -100.21
C ILE A 90 15.26 -8.15 -100.34
N VAL A 91 14.51 -8.32 -99.28
CA VAL A 91 13.04 -8.24 -99.23
C VAL A 91 12.51 -6.84 -99.49
N ASN A 92 13.24 -5.81 -99.15
CA ASN A 92 12.84 -4.41 -99.38
C ASN A 92 13.22 -3.89 -100.75
N GLY A 93 14.15 -4.56 -101.42
CA GLY A 93 14.69 -4.10 -102.78
C GLY A 93 14.01 -4.64 -104.02
N GLN A 94 13.22 -5.71 -103.90
CA GLN A 94 12.65 -6.39 -105.06
C GLN A 94 11.24 -6.96 -104.83
N GLU A 95 10.35 -6.95 -105.79
CA GLU A 95 9.15 -7.81 -105.78
C GLU A 95 9.58 -9.27 -105.96
N MET A 96 9.20 -10.11 -104.98
CA MET A 96 9.65 -11.49 -104.89
C MET A 96 8.54 -12.49 -105.20
N GLU A 97 8.96 -13.62 -105.77
CA GLU A 97 8.11 -14.80 -105.93
C GLU A 97 7.91 -15.48 -104.56
N LEU A 98 6.75 -16.07 -104.32
CA LEU A 98 6.39 -16.77 -103.06
C LEU A 98 7.43 -17.81 -102.60
N TYR A 99 8.13 -18.46 -103.54
CA TYR A 99 9.15 -19.43 -103.19
C TYR A 99 10.38 -18.79 -102.52
N SER A 100 10.79 -17.66 -103.05
CA SER A 100 11.92 -16.88 -102.47
C SER A 100 11.59 -16.34 -101.11
N ILE A 101 10.38 -15.81 -100.91
CA ILE A 101 9.89 -15.35 -99.60
C ILE A 101 9.93 -16.49 -98.58
N ARG A 102 9.50 -17.70 -98.96
CA ARG A 102 9.50 -18.88 -98.07
C ARG A 102 10.91 -19.35 -97.64
N ASN A 103 11.88 -19.21 -98.52
CA ASN A 103 13.26 -19.52 -98.19
C ASN A 103 13.88 -18.49 -97.23
N ILE A 104 13.63 -17.22 -97.45
CA ILE A 104 14.01 -16.09 -96.62
C ILE A 104 13.35 -16.25 -95.24
N SER A 105 12.06 -16.55 -95.18
CA SER A 105 11.32 -16.82 -93.95
C SER A 105 12.07 -17.89 -93.08
N LYS A 106 12.43 -19.02 -93.71
CA LYS A 106 13.15 -20.09 -93.04
C LYS A 106 14.51 -19.67 -92.51
N ILE A 107 15.20 -18.81 -93.23
CA ILE A 107 16.52 -18.34 -92.81
C ILE A 107 16.38 -17.38 -91.62
N VAL A 108 15.47 -16.39 -91.74
CA VAL A 108 15.23 -15.41 -90.64
C VAL A 108 14.62 -16.08 -89.44
N GLU A 109 13.62 -16.95 -89.62
CA GLU A 109 13.01 -17.69 -88.50
C GLU A 109 14.02 -18.54 -87.73
N ARG A 110 14.92 -19.23 -88.47
CA ARG A 110 16.01 -20.04 -87.85
C ARG A 110 16.98 -19.18 -87.00
N GLU A 111 17.28 -17.98 -87.50
CA GLU A 111 18.14 -17.02 -86.82
C GLU A 111 17.43 -16.49 -85.56
N LEU A 112 16.11 -16.19 -85.71
CA LEU A 112 15.27 -15.79 -84.58
C LEU A 112 15.11 -16.91 -83.50
N GLU A 113 14.92 -18.18 -83.96
CA GLU A 113 14.84 -19.33 -83.04
C GLU A 113 16.13 -19.48 -82.27
N THR A 114 17.27 -19.27 -82.84
CA THR A 114 18.57 -19.37 -82.19
C THR A 114 18.66 -18.29 -81.09
N ASN A 115 18.19 -17.09 -81.35
CA ASN A 115 18.19 -15.99 -80.36
C ASN A 115 17.04 -16.14 -79.32
N ALA A 116 15.87 -16.70 -79.73
CA ALA A 116 14.76 -16.95 -78.78
C ALA A 116 14.99 -18.08 -77.81
N LEU A 117 15.94 -19.00 -78.08
CA LEU A 117 16.28 -20.09 -77.19
C LEU A 117 16.96 -19.65 -75.84
N PHE A 118 17.42 -18.39 -75.78
CA PHE A 118 18.06 -17.84 -74.58
C PHE A 118 17.07 -17.40 -73.49
N SER A 119 15.78 -17.25 -73.76
CA SER A 119 14.78 -16.88 -72.76
C SER A 119 13.56 -17.82 -72.80
N SER A 120 13.20 -18.42 -71.64
CA SER A 120 11.99 -19.27 -71.51
C SER A 120 10.69 -18.47 -71.64
N ASP A 121 10.75 -17.20 -71.38
CA ASP A 121 9.58 -16.36 -71.10
C ASP A 121 9.14 -15.47 -72.30
N VAL A 122 9.77 -15.68 -73.48
CA VAL A 122 9.42 -15.06 -74.71
C VAL A 122 8.15 -15.74 -75.31
N VAL A 123 7.05 -14.98 -75.48
CA VAL A 123 5.81 -15.43 -76.12
C VAL A 123 5.97 -15.50 -77.61
N SER A 124 6.45 -14.42 -78.18
CA SER A 124 6.70 -14.32 -79.66
C SER A 124 7.84 -13.34 -79.95
N LEU A 125 8.60 -13.69 -80.99
CA LEU A 125 9.66 -12.85 -81.54
C LEU A 125 9.40 -12.68 -83.01
N SER A 126 9.16 -11.46 -83.45
CA SER A 126 8.81 -11.15 -84.81
C SER A 126 9.70 -10.05 -85.41
N VAL A 127 10.11 -10.22 -86.66
CA VAL A 127 10.79 -9.21 -87.41
C VAL A 127 9.89 -8.85 -88.57
N PHE A 128 9.64 -7.56 -88.79
CA PHE A 128 8.85 -7.04 -89.87
C PHE A 128 9.73 -6.25 -90.86
N SER A 129 9.59 -6.58 -92.13
CA SER A 129 10.25 -5.78 -93.19
C SER A 129 9.50 -4.49 -93.41
N LYS A 130 10.14 -3.50 -94.03
CA LYS A 130 9.50 -2.26 -94.50
C LYS A 130 8.43 -2.49 -95.59
N SER A 131 8.54 -3.64 -96.28
CA SER A 131 7.52 -4.07 -97.30
C SER A 131 6.31 -4.75 -96.67
N GLY A 132 6.23 -4.87 -95.30
CA GLY A 132 5.10 -5.45 -94.55
C GLY A 132 5.15 -6.98 -94.45
N LEU A 133 6.29 -7.65 -94.73
CA LEU A 133 6.43 -9.08 -94.51
C LEU A 133 6.82 -9.33 -93.08
N GLU A 134 6.15 -10.32 -92.44
CA GLU A 134 6.39 -10.76 -91.09
C GLU A 134 7.19 -12.10 -91.07
N PHE A 135 8.23 -12.15 -90.29
CA PHE A 135 9.01 -13.35 -89.92
C PHE A 135 8.92 -13.56 -88.43
N SER A 136 8.25 -14.63 -88.00
CA SER A 136 7.96 -14.78 -86.59
C SER A 136 8.24 -16.18 -86.07
N VAL A 137 8.75 -16.23 -84.84
CA VAL A 137 8.89 -17.43 -84.05
C VAL A 137 7.96 -17.30 -82.82
N LYS A 138 7.02 -18.24 -82.70
CA LYS A 138 6.10 -18.31 -81.57
C LYS A 138 6.39 -19.51 -80.69
N LYS A 139 6.69 -19.27 -79.47
CA LYS A 139 6.91 -20.32 -78.48
C LYS A 139 5.59 -20.84 -77.86
N ILE A 140 4.59 -19.96 -77.78
CA ILE A 140 3.27 -20.31 -77.19
C ILE A 140 2.26 -20.29 -78.39
N THR A 141 1.76 -21.50 -78.75
CA THR A 141 0.73 -21.66 -79.78
C THR A 141 -0.60 -21.09 -79.34
N GLY A 142 -1.12 -20.14 -80.09
CA GLY A 142 -2.46 -19.56 -79.91
C GLY A 142 -2.46 -18.11 -79.38
N ARG A 143 -1.34 -17.53 -79.02
CA ARG A 143 -1.21 -16.08 -78.78
C ARG A 143 -0.78 -15.38 -80.06
N GLY A 144 -1.45 -14.28 -80.34
CA GLY A 144 -1.19 -13.51 -81.57
C GLY A 144 0.11 -12.71 -81.55
N THR A 145 0.59 -12.26 -82.69
CA THR A 145 1.63 -11.24 -82.82
C THR A 145 1.01 -9.86 -82.73
N ASP A 146 0.28 -9.59 -81.65
CA ASP A 146 -0.34 -8.28 -81.46
C ASP A 146 0.76 -7.22 -81.27
N LEU A 147 0.61 -6.08 -81.86
CA LEU A 147 1.53 -4.95 -81.81
C LEU A 147 0.94 -3.90 -80.81
N ALA A 148 1.72 -3.52 -79.82
CA ALA A 148 1.34 -2.41 -78.94
C ALA A 148 1.49 -1.03 -79.63
N PHE A 149 2.35 -0.98 -80.68
CA PHE A 149 2.72 0.27 -81.33
C PHE A 149 2.45 0.19 -82.85
N SER A 150 2.06 1.29 -83.45
CA SER A 150 1.97 1.40 -84.84
C SER A 150 3.36 1.46 -85.51
N GLU A 151 3.49 0.98 -86.74
CA GLU A 151 4.72 1.06 -87.54
C GLU A 151 5.31 2.48 -87.55
N ARG A 152 4.41 3.49 -87.67
CA ARG A 152 4.81 4.89 -87.64
C ARG A 152 5.47 5.34 -86.34
N GLU A 153 4.96 4.89 -85.19
CA GLU A 153 5.52 5.19 -83.89
C GLU A 153 6.88 4.54 -83.76
N ILE A 154 7.03 3.26 -84.16
CA ILE A 154 8.29 2.52 -84.09
C ILE A 154 9.38 3.21 -84.94
N TYR A 155 9.06 3.65 -86.15
CA TYR A 155 10.04 4.36 -86.98
C TYR A 155 10.33 5.78 -86.46
N ALA A 156 9.33 6.46 -85.89
CA ALA A 156 9.52 7.77 -85.31
C ALA A 156 10.43 7.73 -84.03
N ALA A 157 10.50 6.61 -83.34
CA ALA A 157 11.38 6.39 -82.22
C ALA A 157 12.87 6.27 -82.61
N ASN A 158 13.16 6.19 -83.94
CA ASN A 158 14.50 6.28 -84.51
C ASN A 158 15.56 5.37 -83.83
N GLY A 159 15.22 4.08 -83.59
CA GLY A 159 16.09 3.10 -82.94
C GLY A 159 16.04 3.09 -81.43
N THR A 160 15.21 3.93 -80.80
CA THR A 160 14.93 3.79 -79.39
C THR A 160 13.93 2.64 -79.16
N THR A 161 14.07 1.87 -78.17
CA THR A 161 13.19 0.76 -77.76
C THR A 161 11.88 1.34 -77.21
N LEU A 162 10.74 0.90 -77.73
CA LEU A 162 9.40 1.20 -77.22
C LEU A 162 8.94 0.04 -76.34
N TRP A 163 8.37 0.33 -75.17
CA TRP A 163 7.88 -0.61 -74.18
C TRP A 163 6.40 -0.37 -73.97
N GLY A 164 5.55 -1.38 -74.08
CA GLY A 164 4.14 -1.28 -73.84
C GLY A 164 3.49 -2.61 -73.48
N LEU A 165 2.17 -2.61 -73.29
CA LEU A 165 1.38 -3.81 -73.00
C LEU A 165 0.60 -4.26 -74.26
N VAL A 166 0.45 -5.58 -74.41
CA VAL A 166 -0.24 -6.14 -75.59
C VAL A 166 -1.03 -7.39 -75.23
N GLY A 167 -2.16 -7.59 -75.91
CA GLY A 167 -2.99 -8.78 -75.80
C GLY A 167 -3.89 -8.80 -74.54
N PRO A 168 -4.72 -9.84 -74.40
CA PRO A 168 -5.68 -9.97 -73.27
C PRO A 168 -5.03 -10.27 -71.92
N ASP A 169 -3.77 -10.72 -71.92
CA ASP A 169 -3.02 -11.08 -70.73
C ASP A 169 -2.08 -9.94 -70.28
N ASP A 170 -2.13 -8.77 -70.97
CA ASP A 170 -1.27 -7.61 -70.77
C ASP A 170 0.24 -7.99 -70.82
N ASP A 171 0.59 -8.81 -71.85
CA ASP A 171 1.98 -9.20 -72.06
C ASP A 171 2.84 -7.98 -72.44
N ILE A 172 4.12 -8.01 -72.03
CA ILE A 172 5.01 -6.88 -72.30
C ILE A 172 5.54 -6.92 -73.75
N CYS A 173 5.18 -5.94 -74.52
CA CYS A 173 5.60 -5.78 -75.90
C CYS A 173 6.77 -4.80 -76.00
N ILE A 174 7.78 -5.21 -76.71
CA ILE A 174 9.01 -4.46 -76.94
C ILE A 174 9.20 -4.31 -78.46
N ALA A 175 9.19 -3.08 -78.95
CA ALA A 175 9.35 -2.80 -80.38
C ALA A 175 10.54 -1.86 -80.62
N LYS A 176 11.32 -2.15 -81.65
CA LYS A 176 12.47 -1.33 -82.04
C LYS A 176 12.71 -1.37 -83.55
N ALA A 177 13.01 -0.22 -84.12
CA ALA A 177 13.33 -0.12 -85.56
C ALA A 177 14.70 -0.78 -85.82
N ILE A 178 14.76 -1.57 -86.89
CA ILE A 178 15.99 -2.12 -87.49
C ILE A 178 16.52 -1.11 -88.48
N LEU A 179 17.68 -0.56 -88.13
CA LEU A 179 18.38 0.38 -89.04
C LEU A 179 19.43 -0.34 -89.83
N ASP A 180 19.55 -0.04 -91.11
CA ASP A 180 20.67 -0.45 -91.92
C ASP A 180 21.96 0.09 -91.35
N LEU A 181 22.94 -0.80 -91.17
CA LEU A 181 24.20 -0.47 -90.49
C LEU A 181 25.10 0.49 -91.26
N THR A 182 24.85 0.65 -92.60
CA THR A 182 25.61 1.55 -93.47
C THR A 182 24.94 2.88 -93.71
N THR A 183 23.61 2.89 -93.91
CA THR A 183 22.86 4.07 -94.22
C THR A 183 22.10 4.71 -93.07
N MET A 184 22.01 3.99 -91.94
CA MET A 184 21.24 4.40 -90.75
C MET A 184 19.71 4.67 -91.11
N ARG A 185 19.22 4.08 -92.15
CA ARG A 185 17.79 4.16 -92.51
C ARG A 185 17.03 2.94 -92.03
N PRO A 186 15.78 3.09 -91.63
CA PRO A 186 14.99 1.95 -91.13
C PRO A 186 14.71 0.97 -92.29
N ILE A 187 15.05 -0.31 -92.09
CA ILE A 187 14.80 -1.40 -93.08
C ILE A 187 13.74 -2.38 -92.55
N GLY A 188 13.30 -2.25 -91.30
CA GLY A 188 12.28 -3.06 -90.68
C GLY A 188 12.17 -2.72 -89.22
N TYR A 189 11.47 -3.53 -88.48
CA TYR A 189 11.40 -3.43 -87.00
C TYR A 189 11.29 -4.82 -86.39
N ILE A 190 11.75 -4.93 -85.15
CA ILE A 190 11.59 -6.10 -84.28
C ILE A 190 10.47 -5.86 -83.32
N ASN A 191 9.68 -6.90 -83.05
CA ASN A 191 8.68 -6.94 -81.96
C ASN A 191 8.91 -8.21 -81.15
N ILE A 192 9.15 -8.02 -79.86
CA ILE A 192 9.33 -9.13 -78.87
C ILE A 192 8.22 -9.00 -77.85
N VAL A 193 7.53 -10.09 -77.56
CA VAL A 193 6.51 -10.16 -76.54
C VAL A 193 6.99 -11.11 -75.47
N TYR A 194 7.05 -10.61 -74.28
CA TYR A 194 7.39 -11.39 -73.07
C TYR A 194 6.14 -11.61 -72.22
N GLU A 195 6.07 -12.79 -71.57
CA GLU A 195 5.04 -12.99 -70.57
C GLU A 195 5.20 -11.94 -69.46
N ARG A 196 4.09 -11.29 -69.10
CA ARG A 196 4.08 -10.32 -68.01
C ARG A 196 4.63 -10.92 -66.69
N GLU A 197 4.38 -12.24 -66.47
CA GLU A 197 4.85 -12.94 -65.26
C GLU A 197 6.37 -12.95 -65.10
N TYR A 198 7.12 -12.86 -66.21
CA TYR A 198 8.56 -12.74 -66.19
C TYR A 198 9.06 -11.53 -65.39
N PHE A 199 8.38 -10.40 -65.51
CA PHE A 199 8.62 -9.21 -64.69
C PHE A 199 7.89 -9.32 -63.35
N GLY A 200 6.75 -10.00 -63.34
CA GLY A 200 5.92 -10.20 -62.16
C GLY A 200 6.59 -11.01 -61.06
N ASP A 201 7.40 -11.99 -61.44
CA ASP A 201 8.13 -12.83 -60.47
C ASP A 201 9.11 -12.01 -59.61
N ILE A 202 9.86 -11.08 -60.21
CA ILE A 202 10.75 -10.18 -59.47
C ILE A 202 9.96 -9.29 -58.50
N VAL A 203 8.78 -8.82 -58.94
CA VAL A 203 7.93 -7.97 -58.11
C VAL A 203 7.24 -8.75 -57.01
N ARG A 204 6.90 -10.04 -57.23
CA ARG A 204 6.29 -10.95 -56.24
C ARG A 204 7.29 -11.44 -55.20
N ASP A 205 8.50 -11.79 -55.63
CA ASP A 205 9.57 -12.30 -54.74
C ASP A 205 10.23 -11.19 -53.92
N ASN A 206 9.69 -9.97 -53.98
CA ASN A 206 10.20 -8.85 -53.20
C ASN A 206 10.08 -9.13 -51.70
N PRO A 207 11.18 -9.21 -50.93
CA PRO A 207 11.21 -9.63 -49.54
C PRO A 207 10.74 -8.55 -48.57
N THR A 208 9.73 -7.79 -48.87
CA THR A 208 9.21 -6.78 -47.94
C THR A 208 8.50 -7.44 -46.77
N GLU A 209 9.09 -7.41 -45.57
CA GLU A 209 8.44 -7.80 -44.31
C GLU A 209 7.15 -7.01 -44.01
N TYR A 210 6.88 -5.95 -44.75
CA TYR A 210 5.84 -4.95 -44.45
C TYR A 210 4.58 -5.09 -45.31
N SER A 211 4.30 -6.24 -45.91
CA SER A 211 3.10 -6.40 -46.76
C SER A 211 2.90 -5.21 -47.73
N GLY A 212 3.98 -4.77 -48.35
CA GLY A 212 4.00 -3.64 -49.25
C GLY A 212 3.43 -4.01 -50.61
N ALA A 213 2.82 -3.06 -51.30
CA ALA A 213 2.47 -3.19 -52.68
C ALA A 213 3.63 -2.66 -53.55
N CYS A 214 4.03 -3.45 -54.54
CA CYS A 214 5.05 -3.08 -55.51
C CYS A 214 4.36 -2.86 -56.87
N TYR A 215 4.68 -1.76 -57.49
CA TYR A 215 4.12 -1.35 -58.79
C TYR A 215 5.26 -0.97 -59.75
N VAL A 216 5.18 -1.46 -60.96
CA VAL A 216 5.94 -0.92 -62.09
C VAL A 216 4.96 -0.05 -62.90
N VAL A 217 5.29 1.20 -63.04
CA VAL A 217 4.43 2.21 -63.69
C VAL A 217 5.16 2.72 -64.91
N ASP A 218 4.45 2.81 -66.03
CA ASP A 218 4.99 3.30 -67.28
C ASP A 218 5.14 4.84 -67.32
N ARG A 219 5.52 5.39 -68.50
CA ARG A 219 5.71 6.84 -68.66
C ARG A 219 4.41 7.63 -68.58
N ASP A 220 3.29 6.99 -68.89
CA ASP A 220 1.96 7.60 -68.91
C ASP A 220 1.27 7.48 -67.52
N GLY A 221 1.93 6.84 -66.55
CA GLY A 221 1.37 6.70 -65.21
C GLY A 221 0.51 5.45 -65.04
N VAL A 222 0.51 4.52 -66.00
CA VAL A 222 -0.29 3.29 -65.93
C VAL A 222 0.51 2.17 -65.26
N ILE A 223 -0.15 1.41 -64.39
CA ILE A 223 0.45 0.27 -63.70
C ILE A 223 0.56 -0.90 -64.67
N THR A 224 1.80 -1.27 -65.00
CA THR A 224 2.11 -2.34 -65.97
C THR A 224 2.41 -3.68 -65.31
N VAL A 225 3.04 -3.67 -64.13
CA VAL A 225 3.32 -4.87 -63.33
C VAL A 225 3.07 -4.56 -61.87
N THR A 226 2.47 -5.49 -61.15
CA THR A 226 2.23 -5.34 -59.72
C THR A 226 2.06 -6.70 -59.02
N ASN A 227 2.37 -6.77 -57.74
CA ASN A 227 2.04 -7.92 -56.89
C ASN A 227 0.55 -7.89 -56.42
N HIS A 228 -0.22 -6.86 -56.83
CA HIS A 228 -1.66 -6.73 -56.58
C HIS A 228 -2.43 -6.62 -57.88
N GLU A 229 -2.79 -7.74 -58.49
CA GLU A 229 -3.45 -7.83 -59.82
C GLU A 229 -4.69 -6.93 -60.00
N ARG A 230 -5.38 -6.58 -58.91
CA ARG A 230 -6.56 -5.71 -58.95
C ARG A 230 -6.30 -4.32 -59.54
N TYR A 231 -5.06 -3.83 -59.46
CA TYR A 231 -4.68 -2.48 -59.85
C TYR A 231 -3.96 -2.46 -61.21
N LEU A 232 -3.87 -3.59 -61.86
CA LEU A 232 -3.22 -3.68 -63.16
C LEU A 232 -4.00 -2.89 -64.22
N GLY A 233 -3.30 -2.11 -64.99
CA GLY A 233 -3.91 -1.26 -66.00
C GLY A 233 -4.57 0.02 -65.50
N ASP A 234 -4.64 0.18 -64.15
CA ASP A 234 -5.15 1.42 -63.56
C ASP A 234 -4.09 2.53 -63.58
N GLU A 235 -4.55 3.78 -63.59
CA GLU A 235 -3.67 4.94 -63.45
C GLU A 235 -3.15 5.00 -62.00
N PHE A 236 -1.83 5.17 -61.84
CA PHE A 236 -1.21 5.23 -60.50
C PHE A 236 -1.66 6.52 -59.80
N PRO A 237 -2.15 6.43 -58.54
CA PRO A 237 -2.84 7.53 -57.84
C PRO A 237 -1.96 8.72 -57.45
N VAL A 238 -0.65 8.64 -57.68
CA VAL A 238 0.33 9.68 -57.30
C VAL A 238 1.06 10.17 -58.56
N GLU A 239 1.28 11.47 -58.67
CA GLU A 239 2.11 12.03 -59.75
C GLU A 239 3.54 11.46 -59.65
N ILE A 240 3.95 10.71 -60.64
CA ILE A 240 5.24 9.99 -60.70
C ILE A 240 6.42 10.96 -60.60
N GLU A 241 6.28 12.16 -61.20
CA GLU A 241 7.33 13.19 -61.13
C GLU A 241 7.70 13.56 -59.68
N LYS A 242 6.70 13.58 -58.78
CA LYS A 242 6.95 13.83 -57.36
C LYS A 242 7.68 12.69 -56.67
N LEU A 243 7.57 11.47 -57.17
CA LEU A 243 8.29 10.30 -56.64
C LEU A 243 9.75 10.25 -57.11
N ARG A 244 10.04 10.85 -58.27
CA ARG A 244 11.40 10.93 -58.85
C ARG A 244 12.26 11.96 -58.15
N GLU A 245 11.65 13.05 -57.61
CA GLU A 245 12.40 14.17 -56.98
C GLU A 245 12.80 13.96 -55.52
N SER A 246 12.25 12.97 -54.85
CA SER A 246 12.53 12.78 -53.42
C SER A 246 12.64 11.33 -53.00
N GLU A 247 13.56 11.11 -52.08
CA GLU A 247 13.95 9.79 -51.58
C GLU A 247 12.82 9.01 -50.86
N THR A 248 11.78 9.64 -50.36
CA THR A 248 10.60 9.00 -49.74
C THR A 248 9.47 10.00 -49.53
N TRP A 249 8.24 9.63 -49.89
CA TRP A 249 7.06 10.46 -49.71
C TRP A 249 6.02 9.83 -48.79
N ARG A 250 5.35 10.66 -47.98
CA ARG A 250 4.14 10.27 -47.30
C ARG A 250 2.94 10.80 -48.05
N TYR A 251 2.06 9.92 -48.45
CA TYR A 251 0.84 10.30 -49.13
C TYR A 251 -0.38 9.73 -48.42
N ASP A 252 -1.41 10.57 -48.21
CA ASP A 252 -2.70 10.13 -47.68
C ASP A 252 -3.61 9.80 -48.89
N ILE A 253 -3.95 8.53 -49.05
CA ILE A 253 -4.81 8.12 -50.16
C ILE A 253 -6.26 8.55 -49.93
N LEU A 254 -6.94 8.92 -51.00
CA LEU A 254 -8.25 9.52 -51.15
C LEU A 254 -9.45 8.88 -50.42
N ASN A 255 -9.31 7.79 -49.71
CA ASN A 255 -10.39 7.14 -48.95
C ASN A 255 -10.24 7.20 -47.41
N GLY A 256 -9.55 8.21 -46.89
CA GLY A 256 -9.71 8.70 -45.52
C GLY A 256 -9.19 7.84 -44.37
N THR A 257 -8.66 6.62 -44.59
CA THR A 257 -8.27 5.73 -43.48
C THR A 257 -6.87 5.14 -43.58
N ASN A 258 -6.23 5.08 -44.72
CA ASN A 258 -4.91 4.46 -44.87
C ASN A 258 -3.91 5.42 -45.49
N SER A 259 -2.86 5.76 -44.77
CA SER A 259 -1.70 6.52 -45.27
C SER A 259 -0.59 5.53 -45.66
N PHE A 260 0.08 5.81 -46.78
CA PHE A 260 1.18 4.98 -47.27
C PHE A 260 2.46 5.81 -47.40
N TYR A 261 3.59 5.14 -47.24
CA TYR A 261 4.90 5.63 -47.67
C TYR A 261 5.21 5.04 -49.03
N TYR A 262 5.63 5.89 -49.98
CA TYR A 262 6.04 5.51 -51.30
C TYR A 262 7.52 5.78 -51.52
N VAL A 263 8.21 4.85 -52.18
CA VAL A 263 9.56 5.01 -52.68
C VAL A 263 9.55 4.65 -54.14
N GLY A 264 10.05 5.53 -54.99
CA GLY A 264 10.08 5.31 -56.44
C GLY A 264 11.47 5.47 -57.01
N ASN A 265 11.86 4.53 -57.94
CA ASN A 265 13.10 4.61 -58.71
C ASN A 265 12.77 4.51 -60.19
N GLU A 266 13.33 5.43 -60.98
CA GLU A 266 13.20 5.40 -62.45
C GLU A 266 14.19 4.40 -63.05
N MET A 267 13.70 3.61 -64.02
CA MET A 267 14.48 2.63 -64.76
C MET A 267 14.91 3.19 -66.13
N PRO A 268 15.95 2.62 -66.78
CA PRO A 268 16.47 3.10 -68.06
C PRO A 268 15.47 3.15 -69.21
N ASN A 269 14.44 2.29 -69.19
CA ASN A 269 13.36 2.26 -70.14
C ASN A 269 12.30 3.37 -69.93
N GLY A 270 12.44 4.18 -68.87
CA GLY A 270 11.51 5.24 -68.51
C GLY A 270 10.33 4.80 -67.65
N TRP A 271 10.27 3.52 -67.29
CA TRP A 271 9.32 3.04 -66.30
C TRP A 271 9.81 3.37 -64.88
N THR A 272 8.91 3.40 -63.94
CA THR A 272 9.24 3.70 -62.52
C THR A 272 8.78 2.55 -61.64
N LEU A 273 9.70 1.97 -60.90
CA LEU A 273 9.36 1.05 -59.81
C LEU A 273 8.88 1.87 -58.62
N VAL A 274 7.73 1.54 -58.08
CA VAL A 274 7.18 2.19 -56.87
C VAL A 274 6.83 1.14 -55.84
N GLU A 275 7.42 1.27 -54.66
CA GLU A 275 7.01 0.50 -53.49
C GLU A 275 6.13 1.34 -52.56
N ALA A 276 5.04 0.75 -52.11
CA ALA A 276 4.06 1.37 -51.23
C ALA A 276 3.92 0.55 -49.95
N VAL A 277 4.20 1.15 -48.79
CA VAL A 277 4.06 0.49 -47.47
C VAL A 277 3.07 1.26 -46.63
N SER A 278 2.09 0.56 -46.03
CA SER A 278 1.12 1.18 -45.12
C SER A 278 1.82 1.76 -43.88
N VAL A 279 1.51 3.02 -43.53
CA VAL A 279 2.03 3.68 -42.33
C VAL A 279 1.70 2.87 -41.06
N LYS A 280 0.55 2.20 -41.04
CA LYS A 280 0.14 1.33 -39.95
C LYS A 280 1.06 0.12 -39.78
N GLU A 281 1.39 -0.57 -40.88
CA GLU A 281 2.32 -1.71 -40.86
C GLU A 281 3.74 -1.23 -40.56
N PHE A 282 4.16 -0.11 -41.13
CA PHE A 282 5.45 0.51 -40.87
C PHE A 282 5.71 0.78 -39.39
N TYR A 283 4.67 1.23 -38.62
CA TYR A 283 4.77 1.50 -37.20
C TYR A 283 4.28 0.35 -36.31
N LYS A 284 3.84 -0.78 -36.84
CA LYS A 284 3.29 -1.90 -36.09
C LYS A 284 4.23 -2.40 -34.98
N ASN A 285 5.50 -2.60 -35.30
CA ASN A 285 6.51 -3.03 -34.34
C ASN A 285 6.78 -1.95 -33.29
N THR A 286 6.76 -0.68 -33.67
CA THR A 286 6.90 0.45 -32.74
C THR A 286 5.76 0.45 -31.71
N TYR A 287 4.51 0.29 -32.14
CA TYR A 287 3.36 0.23 -31.23
C TYR A 287 3.39 -1.00 -30.33
N ARG A 288 3.89 -2.15 -30.84
CA ARG A 288 4.08 -3.36 -30.03
C ARG A 288 5.09 -3.11 -28.90
N VAL A 289 6.23 -2.48 -29.21
CA VAL A 289 7.26 -2.15 -28.20
C VAL A 289 6.72 -1.16 -27.16
N ILE A 290 6.00 -0.12 -27.61
CA ILE A 290 5.34 0.83 -26.70
C ILE A 290 4.34 0.12 -25.78
N GLY A 291 3.55 -0.80 -26.32
CA GLY A 291 2.60 -1.60 -25.54
C GLY A 291 3.29 -2.48 -24.50
N LEU A 292 4.35 -3.20 -24.86
CA LEU A 292 5.14 -4.02 -23.94
C LEU A 292 5.80 -3.17 -22.84
N THR A 293 6.33 -2.00 -23.19
CA THR A 293 6.88 -1.05 -22.21
C THR A 293 5.81 -0.58 -21.22
N GLY A 294 4.59 -0.31 -21.71
CA GLY A 294 3.44 0.05 -20.87
C GLY A 294 3.07 -1.06 -19.88
N ILE A 295 3.02 -2.31 -20.33
CA ILE A 295 2.75 -3.48 -19.45
C ILE A 295 3.84 -3.64 -18.40
N PHE A 296 5.11 -3.49 -18.80
CA PHE A 296 6.25 -3.57 -17.87
C PHE A 296 6.19 -2.49 -16.78
N LEU A 297 5.84 -1.25 -17.15
CA LEU A 297 5.63 -0.16 -16.20
C LEU A 297 4.48 -0.43 -15.23
N LEU A 298 3.37 -0.97 -15.72
CA LEU A 298 2.25 -1.38 -14.88
C LEU A 298 2.71 -2.43 -13.85
N GLY A 299 3.51 -3.40 -14.28
CA GLY A 299 4.12 -4.40 -13.39
C GLY A 299 4.99 -3.76 -12.29
N ILE A 300 5.82 -2.78 -12.63
CA ILE A 300 6.64 -2.04 -11.66
C ILE A 300 5.76 -1.27 -10.67
N LEU A 301 4.68 -0.63 -11.11
CA LEU A 301 3.73 0.07 -10.24
C LEU A 301 3.07 -0.87 -9.24
N ILE A 302 2.62 -2.05 -9.69
CA ILE A 302 2.04 -3.07 -8.82
C ILE A 302 3.07 -3.56 -7.81
N LEU A 303 4.29 -3.89 -8.24
CA LEU A 303 5.36 -4.35 -7.36
C LEU A 303 5.74 -3.29 -6.32
N SER A 304 5.80 -2.04 -6.74
CA SER A 304 6.04 -0.91 -5.85
C SER A 304 4.93 -0.74 -4.82
N PHE A 305 3.67 -0.86 -5.22
CA PHE A 305 2.54 -0.80 -4.30
C PHE A 305 2.62 -1.91 -3.24
N ILE A 306 2.96 -3.13 -3.66
CA ILE A 306 3.17 -4.27 -2.74
C ILE A 306 4.33 -3.97 -1.79
N SER A 307 5.47 -3.51 -2.29
CA SER A 307 6.67 -3.20 -1.49
C SER A 307 6.41 -2.11 -0.45
N VAL A 308 5.70 -1.05 -0.82
CA VAL A 308 5.32 0.03 0.12
C VAL A 308 4.36 -0.48 1.20
N ASN A 309 3.40 -1.34 0.84
CA ASN A 309 2.50 -1.95 1.84
C ASN A 309 3.27 -2.86 2.80
N MET A 310 4.23 -3.65 2.30
CA MET A 310 5.12 -4.46 3.15
C MET A 310 5.96 -3.59 4.09
N ALA A 311 6.63 -2.57 3.56
CA ALA A 311 7.43 -1.65 4.38
C ALA A 311 6.57 -0.92 5.44
N THR A 312 5.34 -0.55 5.09
CA THR A 312 4.41 0.04 6.05
C THR A 312 4.06 -0.90 7.19
N LYS A 313 3.82 -2.18 6.88
CA LYS A 313 3.41 -3.19 7.85
C LYS A 313 4.57 -3.58 8.78
N HIS A 314 5.79 -3.70 8.24
CA HIS A 314 6.94 -4.18 8.99
C HIS A 314 7.76 -3.07 9.67
N ILE A 315 7.75 -1.85 9.15
CA ILE A 315 8.54 -0.74 9.69
C ILE A 315 7.66 0.34 10.31
N ALA A 316 6.75 0.92 9.52
CA ALA A 316 6.05 2.14 9.95
C ALA A 316 5.05 1.88 11.08
N LYS A 317 4.32 0.76 11.06
CA LYS A 317 3.32 0.43 12.09
C LYS A 317 3.98 0.08 13.43
N PRO A 318 4.96 -0.84 13.51
CA PRO A 318 5.64 -1.14 14.77
C PRO A 318 6.33 0.09 15.40
N THR A 319 6.94 0.94 14.59
CA THR A 319 7.54 2.19 15.07
C THR A 319 6.50 3.15 15.66
N GLN A 320 5.31 3.21 15.07
CA GLN A 320 4.21 4.03 15.60
C GLN A 320 3.66 3.46 16.90
N ASP A 321 3.47 2.15 16.98
CA ASP A 321 3.00 1.44 18.17
C ASP A 321 4.00 1.65 19.34
N LEU A 322 5.31 1.59 19.06
CA LEU A 322 6.36 1.89 20.02
C LEU A 322 6.29 3.35 20.52
N LEU A 323 6.13 4.31 19.61
CA LEU A 323 6.01 5.73 19.97
C LEU A 323 4.77 6.00 20.84
N GLU A 324 3.65 5.35 20.54
CA GLU A 324 2.41 5.47 21.32
C GLU A 324 2.59 4.88 22.72
N SER A 325 3.22 3.71 22.82
CA SER A 325 3.53 3.08 24.10
C SER A 325 4.47 3.93 24.96
N MET A 326 5.50 4.54 24.37
CA MET A 326 6.38 5.49 25.06
C MET A 326 5.62 6.72 25.59
N LYS A 327 4.63 7.23 24.85
CA LYS A 327 3.80 8.35 25.30
C LYS A 327 2.90 7.95 26.47
N LEU A 328 2.26 6.79 26.39
CA LEU A 328 1.41 6.28 27.49
C LEU A 328 2.22 6.04 28.75
N PHE A 329 3.41 5.49 28.63
CA PHE A 329 4.35 5.33 29.75
C PHE A 329 4.73 6.68 30.38
N GLY A 330 5.06 7.69 29.56
CA GLY A 330 5.37 9.04 30.01
C GLY A 330 4.17 9.77 30.67
N MET A 331 2.93 9.35 30.39
CA MET A 331 1.71 9.84 31.05
C MET A 331 1.40 9.10 32.37
N GLY A 332 2.27 8.17 32.81
CA GLY A 332 2.13 7.46 34.07
C GLY A 332 1.56 6.03 33.97
N ASN A 333 1.24 5.55 32.77
CA ASN A 333 0.84 4.16 32.60
C ASN A 333 2.08 3.26 32.49
N LEU A 334 2.65 2.93 33.65
CA LEU A 334 3.91 2.20 33.76
C LEU A 334 3.82 0.73 33.39
N SER A 335 2.62 0.15 33.40
CA SER A 335 2.39 -1.27 33.07
C SER A 335 2.22 -1.50 31.54
N HIS A 336 2.12 -0.42 30.74
CA HIS A 336 1.94 -0.57 29.30
C HIS A 336 3.21 -1.09 28.63
N ARG A 337 3.07 -2.14 27.80
CA ARG A 337 4.15 -2.78 27.05
C ARG A 337 3.86 -2.80 25.57
N VAL A 338 4.92 -2.77 24.76
CA VAL A 338 4.84 -2.94 23.31
C VAL A 338 4.78 -4.43 22.96
N GLU A 339 3.88 -4.80 22.06
CA GLU A 339 3.87 -6.14 21.48
C GLU A 339 4.98 -6.26 20.43
N VAL A 340 6.02 -7.03 20.74
CA VAL A 340 7.16 -7.26 19.83
C VAL A 340 6.75 -8.29 18.78
N LYS A 341 6.52 -7.83 17.54
CA LYS A 341 6.06 -8.66 16.41
C LYS A 341 7.16 -9.00 15.40
N THR A 342 8.31 -8.36 15.50
CA THR A 342 9.42 -8.51 14.54
C THR A 342 10.69 -8.93 15.29
N THR A 343 11.59 -9.60 14.58
CA THR A 343 12.90 -10.04 15.11
C THR A 343 14.07 -9.16 14.63
N ASP A 344 13.75 -8.08 13.91
CA ASP A 344 14.69 -7.10 13.40
C ASP A 344 15.08 -6.05 14.46
N GLU A 345 15.78 -4.99 14.03
CA GLU A 345 16.20 -3.89 14.89
C GLU A 345 15.03 -3.20 15.57
N ILE A 346 13.86 -3.15 14.94
CA ILE A 346 12.64 -2.57 15.53
C ILE A 346 12.11 -3.45 16.65
N GLY A 347 12.14 -4.77 16.46
CA GLY A 347 11.80 -5.73 17.53
C GLY A 347 12.76 -5.65 18.71
N GLN A 348 14.07 -5.46 18.45
CA GLN A 348 15.07 -5.26 19.50
C GLN A 348 14.79 -3.99 20.30
N ILE A 349 14.51 -2.87 19.64
CA ILE A 349 14.14 -1.61 20.32
C ILE A 349 12.88 -1.80 21.17
N GLY A 350 11.87 -2.54 20.67
CA GLY A 350 10.66 -2.86 21.41
C GLY A 350 10.92 -3.67 22.69
N SER A 351 11.79 -4.69 22.61
CA SER A 351 12.16 -5.50 23.77
C SER A 351 13.00 -4.72 24.79
N GLU A 352 13.93 -3.89 24.34
CA GLU A 352 14.71 -3.01 25.24
C GLU A 352 13.82 -1.96 25.92
N TYR A 353 12.85 -1.41 25.21
CA TYR A 353 11.84 -0.53 25.82
C TYR A 353 11.06 -1.26 26.92
N ASN A 354 10.56 -2.47 26.66
CA ASN A 354 9.82 -3.25 27.64
C ASN A 354 10.67 -3.55 28.90
N ARG A 355 11.96 -3.90 28.71
CA ARG A 355 12.91 -4.13 29.80
C ARG A 355 13.16 -2.86 30.62
N MET A 356 13.30 -1.71 29.96
CA MET A 356 13.45 -0.42 30.62
C MET A 356 12.20 -0.08 31.45
N ALA A 357 11.01 -0.28 30.87
CA ALA A 357 9.74 -0.03 31.54
C ALA A 357 9.56 -0.89 32.79
N GLU A 358 9.91 -2.18 32.73
CA GLU A 358 9.90 -3.10 33.89
C GLU A 358 10.87 -2.66 34.99
N ASN A 359 12.08 -2.27 34.63
CA ASN A 359 13.07 -1.78 35.60
C ASN A 359 12.58 -0.52 36.31
N ILE A 360 11.97 0.43 35.56
CA ILE A 360 11.44 1.68 36.15
C ILE A 360 10.28 1.37 37.10
N GLU A 361 9.34 0.49 36.70
CA GLU A 361 8.21 0.06 37.52
C GLU A 361 8.71 -0.55 38.85
N THR A 362 9.67 -1.47 38.76
CA THR A 362 10.31 -2.09 39.94
C THR A 362 11.03 -1.07 40.83
N LEU A 363 11.70 -0.08 40.23
CA LEU A 363 12.38 0.97 41.02
C LEU A 363 11.38 1.84 41.75
N ILE A 364 10.26 2.22 41.11
CA ILE A 364 9.21 3.02 41.75
C ILE A 364 8.60 2.26 42.94
N GLU A 365 8.30 0.96 42.77
CA GLU A 365 7.79 0.14 43.85
C GLU A 365 8.76 0.06 45.03
N LYS A 366 10.05 -0.13 44.75
CA LYS A 366 11.09 -0.14 45.80
C LYS A 366 11.18 1.19 46.55
N VAL A 367 11.18 2.31 45.81
CA VAL A 367 11.21 3.64 46.41
C VAL A 367 9.99 3.87 47.30
N TYR A 368 8.79 3.52 46.82
CA TYR A 368 7.56 3.65 47.60
C TYR A 368 7.57 2.79 48.87
N LYS A 369 8.02 1.53 48.76
CA LYS A 369 8.17 0.64 49.93
C LYS A 369 9.18 1.16 50.93
N MET A 370 10.30 1.72 50.46
CA MET A 370 11.31 2.33 51.34
C MET A 370 10.76 3.56 52.07
N GLU A 371 9.97 4.41 51.37
CA GLU A 371 9.35 5.60 51.97
C GLU A 371 8.37 5.21 53.09
N ILE A 372 7.50 4.19 52.85
CA ILE A 372 6.58 3.67 53.85
C ILE A 372 7.36 3.15 55.07
N THR A 373 8.42 2.35 54.83
CA THR A 373 9.23 1.78 55.90
C THR A 373 9.92 2.89 56.72
N GLN A 374 10.43 3.92 56.06
CA GLN A 374 11.04 5.06 56.73
C GLN A 374 10.02 5.84 57.57
N LYS A 375 8.83 6.10 57.06
CA LYS A 375 7.75 6.76 57.81
C LYS A 375 7.32 5.94 59.03
N GLN A 376 7.23 4.62 58.91
CA GLN A 376 6.91 3.74 60.00
C GLN A 376 7.99 3.78 61.08
N ALA A 377 9.28 3.73 60.69
CA ALA A 377 10.39 3.84 61.63
C ALA A 377 10.40 5.20 62.37
N GLU A 378 10.04 6.29 61.68
CA GLU A 378 9.92 7.62 62.28
C GLU A 378 8.82 7.66 63.34
N ILE A 379 7.64 7.07 63.06
CA ILE A 379 6.54 6.94 64.02
C ILE A 379 6.97 6.09 65.24
N ASP A 380 7.58 4.93 65.00
CA ASP A 380 8.05 4.05 66.06
C ASP A 380 9.11 4.74 66.97
N PHE A 381 10.02 5.54 66.38
CA PHE A 381 10.98 6.35 67.08
C PHE A 381 10.32 7.42 67.96
N LEU A 382 9.33 8.13 67.49
CA LEU A 382 8.57 9.12 68.26
C LEU A 382 7.79 8.49 69.37
N CYS A 383 7.21 7.31 69.22
CA CYS A 383 6.54 6.57 70.23
C CYS A 383 7.51 6.09 71.34
N MET A 384 8.75 5.72 71.04
CA MET A 384 9.78 5.33 71.96
C MET A 384 10.29 6.46 72.90
N GLN A 385 10.07 7.76 72.47
CA GLN A 385 10.46 8.90 73.31
C GLN A 385 9.61 9.01 74.59
N ILE A 386 8.42 8.39 74.62
CA ILE A 386 7.64 8.20 75.89
C ILE A 386 8.14 6.92 76.51
N ASN A 387 8.90 7.01 77.59
CA ASN A 387 9.40 5.81 78.28
C ASN A 387 8.27 5.15 79.10
N PRO A 388 7.61 4.09 78.60
CA PRO A 388 6.51 3.46 79.34
C PRO A 388 6.91 2.88 80.70
N HIS A 389 8.10 2.34 80.70
CA HIS A 389 8.63 1.71 81.95
C HIS A 389 8.83 2.73 83.08
N PHE A 390 9.28 3.94 82.74
CA PHE A 390 9.38 5.01 83.69
C PHE A 390 8.01 5.40 84.30
N LEU A 391 6.99 5.48 83.46
CA LEU A 391 5.64 5.83 83.85
C LEU A 391 5.05 4.75 84.77
N TYR A 392 5.19 3.46 84.43
CA TYR A 392 4.70 2.37 85.26
C TYR A 392 5.44 2.33 86.65
N ASN A 393 6.75 2.40 86.66
CA ASN A 393 7.52 2.41 87.85
C ASN A 393 7.18 3.57 88.81
N THR A 394 6.87 4.73 88.18
CA THR A 394 6.46 5.90 88.96
C THR A 394 5.08 5.70 89.58
N LEU A 395 4.12 5.17 88.87
CA LEU A 395 2.77 4.86 89.34
C LEU A 395 2.82 3.74 90.43
N ASP A 396 3.59 2.68 90.16
CA ASP A 396 3.79 1.62 91.16
C ASP A 396 4.37 2.20 92.50
N THR A 397 5.35 3.11 92.43
CA THR A 397 5.90 3.78 93.60
C THR A 397 4.84 4.59 94.34
N ILE A 398 4.00 5.35 93.64
CA ILE A 398 2.89 6.13 94.19
C ILE A 398 1.91 5.18 94.90
N SER A 399 1.54 4.06 94.26
CA SER A 399 0.66 3.04 94.87
C SER A 399 1.20 2.47 96.14
N TRP A 400 2.51 2.07 96.21
CA TRP A 400 3.16 1.60 97.39
C TRP A 400 3.20 2.65 98.50
N MET A 401 3.49 3.90 98.20
CA MET A 401 3.45 5.00 99.14
C MET A 401 2.06 5.20 99.71
N ALA A 402 1.01 5.10 98.90
CA ALA A 402 -0.38 5.19 99.33
C ALA A 402 -0.76 4.06 100.31
N ILE A 403 -0.36 2.81 100.05
CA ILE A 403 -0.55 1.65 100.92
C ILE A 403 0.12 1.86 102.24
N MET A 404 1.37 2.32 102.28
CA MET A 404 2.13 2.55 103.51
C MET A 404 1.50 3.64 104.39
N GLN A 405 0.73 4.58 103.77
CA GLN A 405 0.01 5.63 104.54
C GLN A 405 -1.42 5.21 104.88
N GLY A 406 -1.84 3.99 104.55
CA GLY A 406 -3.20 3.50 104.79
C GLY A 406 -4.28 4.03 103.85
N ASN A 407 -3.88 4.68 102.76
CA ASN A 407 -4.81 5.26 101.79
C ASN A 407 -5.05 4.28 100.62
N LEU A 408 -5.91 3.28 100.84
CA LEU A 408 -6.20 2.21 99.92
C LEU A 408 -6.86 2.74 98.62
N ASP A 409 -7.69 3.75 98.75
CA ASP A 409 -8.36 4.37 97.58
C ASP A 409 -7.37 5.01 96.55
N ILE A 410 -6.33 5.68 97.07
CA ILE A 410 -5.27 6.26 96.21
C ILE A 410 -4.45 5.15 95.53
N SER A 411 -4.19 4.07 96.25
CA SER A 411 -3.45 2.91 95.72
C SER A 411 -4.25 2.26 94.61
N GLU A 412 -5.52 1.97 94.81
CA GLU A 412 -6.41 1.37 93.80
C GLU A 412 -6.55 2.24 92.56
N MET A 413 -6.73 3.55 92.72
CA MET A 413 -6.79 4.53 91.61
C MET A 413 -5.45 4.55 90.83
N THR A 414 -4.31 4.47 91.52
CA THR A 414 -3.00 4.51 90.87
C THR A 414 -2.75 3.22 90.04
N ILE A 415 -3.16 2.07 90.59
CA ILE A 415 -3.06 0.77 89.93
C ILE A 415 -3.93 0.77 88.70
N SER A 416 -5.21 1.23 88.78
CA SER A 416 -6.11 1.32 87.64
C SER A 416 -5.58 2.28 86.57
N LEU A 417 -4.93 3.40 86.95
CA LEU A 417 -4.27 4.29 85.98
C LEU A 417 -3.08 3.61 85.30
N ALA A 418 -2.27 2.83 86.01
CA ALA A 418 -1.16 2.08 85.46
C ALA A 418 -1.66 1.01 84.47
N ASP A 419 -2.76 0.30 84.79
CA ASP A 419 -3.38 -0.71 83.91
C ASP A 419 -3.97 -0.08 82.67
N LEU A 420 -4.63 1.07 82.78
CA LEU A 420 -5.12 1.84 81.61
C LEU A 420 -3.97 2.27 80.69
N LEU A 421 -2.89 2.83 81.25
CA LEU A 421 -1.72 3.20 80.45
C LEU A 421 -1.07 1.99 79.80
N ARG A 422 -1.02 0.84 80.48
CA ARG A 422 -0.50 -0.41 79.92
C ARG A 422 -1.35 -0.88 78.75
N ALA A 423 -2.67 -0.86 78.87
CA ALA A 423 -3.60 -1.20 77.79
C ALA A 423 -3.44 -0.26 76.56
N MET A 424 -3.22 1.08 76.75
CA MET A 424 -3.00 2.05 75.70
C MET A 424 -1.70 1.85 74.88
N ILE A 425 -0.66 1.34 75.52
CA ILE A 425 0.66 1.12 74.89
C ILE A 425 0.75 -0.26 74.29
N GLN A 426 -0.13 -1.17 74.66
CA GLN A 426 -0.21 -2.50 74.04
C GLN A 426 -0.57 -2.45 72.57
N LYS A 427 0.21 -3.17 71.72
CA LYS A 427 0.08 -3.09 70.26
C LYS A 427 -1.00 -3.99 69.64
N ASP A 428 -1.74 -4.73 70.46
CA ASP A 428 -2.73 -5.68 70.00
C ASP A 428 -3.95 -4.96 69.39
N ARG A 429 -4.22 -5.28 68.16
CA ARG A 429 -5.38 -4.69 67.43
C ARG A 429 -6.72 -5.24 67.92
N PHE A 430 -6.74 -6.48 68.42
CA PHE A 430 -7.92 -7.17 68.90
C PHE A 430 -7.66 -7.74 70.30
N VAL A 431 -8.60 -7.53 71.23
CA VAL A 431 -8.56 -8.02 72.56
C VAL A 431 -9.84 -8.81 72.86
N THR A 432 -9.87 -9.56 73.97
CA THR A 432 -11.11 -10.20 74.40
C THR A 432 -12.08 -9.18 75.03
N VAL A 433 -13.39 -9.49 74.97
CA VAL A 433 -14.40 -8.70 75.69
C VAL A 433 -14.04 -8.59 77.19
N GLU A 434 -13.45 -9.63 77.77
CA GLU A 434 -12.98 -9.63 79.15
C GLU A 434 -11.90 -8.58 79.42
N ASP A 435 -10.88 -8.51 78.52
CA ASP A 435 -9.79 -7.53 78.64
C ASP A 435 -10.32 -6.09 78.45
N GLU A 436 -11.18 -5.88 77.46
CA GLU A 436 -11.78 -4.57 77.26
C GLU A 436 -12.67 -4.15 78.41
N MET A 437 -13.43 -5.08 79.00
CA MET A 437 -14.25 -4.81 80.18
C MET A 437 -13.42 -4.57 81.45
N LYS A 438 -12.23 -5.19 81.57
CA LYS A 438 -11.26 -4.86 82.64
C LYS A 438 -10.82 -3.40 82.48
N THR A 439 -10.40 -2.98 81.27
CA THR A 439 -10.01 -1.60 80.97
C THR A 439 -11.16 -0.59 81.26
N VAL A 440 -12.39 -0.93 80.91
CA VAL A 440 -13.57 -0.16 81.26
C VAL A 440 -13.81 -0.02 82.72
N LYS A 441 -13.65 -1.13 83.52
CA LYS A 441 -13.80 -1.10 84.94
C LYS A 441 -12.73 -0.25 85.63
N ASP A 442 -11.47 -0.33 85.17
CA ASP A 442 -10.36 0.50 85.71
C ASP A 442 -10.64 1.99 85.40
N TYR A 443 -11.13 2.33 84.21
CA TYR A 443 -11.58 3.70 83.92
C TYR A 443 -12.71 4.17 84.81
N LEU A 444 -13.76 3.35 84.98
CA LEU A 444 -14.91 3.66 85.84
C LEU A 444 -14.57 3.81 87.29
N LEU A 445 -13.60 3.06 87.83
CA LEU A 445 -13.08 3.19 89.17
C LEU A 445 -12.43 4.57 89.39
N ILE A 446 -11.62 5.02 88.44
CA ILE A 446 -11.00 6.36 88.53
C ILE A 446 -12.10 7.44 88.48
N GLN A 447 -13.08 7.31 87.58
CA GLN A 447 -14.18 8.27 87.44
C GLN A 447 -15.09 8.22 88.70
N GLY A 448 -15.28 7.05 89.31
CA GLY A 448 -16.05 6.89 90.51
C GLY A 448 -15.48 7.67 91.70
N GLN A 449 -14.16 7.73 91.85
CA GLN A 449 -13.51 8.57 92.90
C GLN A 449 -13.73 10.08 92.64
N ARG A 450 -13.81 10.49 91.36
CA ARG A 450 -14.06 11.88 90.96
C ARG A 450 -15.51 12.31 91.20
N PHE A 451 -16.48 11.45 90.89
CA PHE A 451 -17.91 11.78 90.91
C PHE A 451 -18.67 11.25 92.11
N GLY A 452 -18.03 10.39 92.90
CA GLY A 452 -18.65 9.80 94.11
C GLY A 452 -19.96 9.07 93.77
N ASP A 453 -20.97 9.22 94.64
CA ASP A 453 -22.27 8.58 94.51
C ASP A 453 -23.18 9.15 93.40
N LYS A 454 -22.62 10.06 92.59
CA LYS A 454 -23.41 10.69 91.52
C LYS A 454 -23.65 9.73 90.36
N ILE A 455 -22.76 8.77 90.09
CA ILE A 455 -22.87 7.83 88.95
C ILE A 455 -23.01 6.41 89.44
N SER A 456 -24.06 5.72 89.05
CA SER A 456 -24.28 4.29 89.29
C SER A 456 -24.07 3.50 88.05
N VAL A 457 -23.27 2.45 88.04
CA VAL A 457 -23.04 1.61 86.85
C VAL A 457 -23.67 0.24 87.08
N ILE A 458 -24.42 -0.21 86.07
CA ILE A 458 -25.11 -1.50 86.00
C ILE A 458 -24.48 -2.33 84.89
N TYR A 459 -23.95 -3.49 85.20
CA TYR A 459 -23.40 -4.44 84.23
C TYR A 459 -24.43 -5.58 84.02
N ASP A 460 -24.73 -5.87 82.80
CA ASP A 460 -25.59 -6.99 82.33
C ASP A 460 -24.87 -7.71 81.18
N ILE A 461 -23.91 -8.54 81.57
CA ILE A 461 -22.97 -9.16 80.63
C ILE A 461 -23.15 -10.67 80.66
N ASP A 462 -23.29 -11.26 79.47
CA ASP A 462 -23.34 -12.69 79.29
C ASP A 462 -21.90 -13.25 79.41
N GLU A 463 -21.71 -14.21 80.30
CA GLU A 463 -20.41 -14.82 80.52
C GLU A 463 -19.85 -15.50 79.28
N GLN A 464 -20.70 -15.98 78.41
CA GLN A 464 -20.27 -16.61 77.15
C GLN A 464 -19.71 -15.59 76.15
N ALA A 465 -19.95 -14.28 76.32
CA ALA A 465 -19.39 -13.22 75.47
C ALA A 465 -17.95 -12.84 75.85
N TYR A 466 -17.45 -13.17 77.04
CA TYR A 466 -16.12 -12.77 77.51
C TYR A 466 -14.96 -13.23 76.62
N PRO A 467 -14.91 -14.47 76.10
CA PRO A 467 -13.81 -14.91 75.23
C PRO A 467 -13.87 -14.38 73.77
N CYS A 468 -14.91 -13.65 73.45
CA CYS A 468 -15.05 -13.10 72.08
C CYS A 468 -14.04 -11.98 71.85
N ARG A 469 -13.41 -11.97 70.65
CA ARG A 469 -12.42 -10.96 70.27
C ARG A 469 -13.11 -9.75 69.62
N ILE A 470 -12.76 -8.56 70.08
CA ILE A 470 -13.24 -7.28 69.59
C ILE A 470 -12.05 -6.36 69.35
N PRO A 471 -12.17 -5.36 68.44
CA PRO A 471 -11.11 -4.38 68.31
C PRO A 471 -10.85 -3.63 69.63
N ASN A 472 -9.59 -3.46 69.94
CA ASN A 472 -9.16 -2.80 71.20
C ASN A 472 -9.69 -1.35 71.28
N PHE A 473 -10.05 -0.83 72.44
CA PHE A 473 -10.58 0.52 72.69
C PHE A 473 -11.89 0.84 71.89
N ILE A 474 -12.86 -0.09 71.89
CA ILE A 474 -14.20 0.16 71.34
C ILE A 474 -15.19 0.59 72.39
N LEU A 475 -15.20 -0.07 73.57
CA LEU A 475 -16.15 0.21 74.64
C LEU A 475 -15.75 1.44 75.43
N GLN A 476 -14.47 1.61 75.74
CA GLN A 476 -13.99 2.71 76.55
C GLN A 476 -14.39 4.08 76.06
N PRO A 477 -14.22 4.46 74.70
CA PRO A 477 -14.64 5.78 74.21
C PRO A 477 -16.15 6.01 74.29
N LEU A 478 -16.94 4.94 74.15
CA LEU A 478 -18.41 5.04 74.27
C LEU A 478 -18.86 5.32 75.67
N ILE A 479 -18.21 4.66 76.64
CA ILE A 479 -18.47 4.86 78.04
C ILE A 479 -17.97 6.23 78.50
N GLU A 480 -16.80 6.65 78.03
CA GLU A 480 -16.27 7.98 78.29
C GLU A 480 -17.24 9.06 77.81
N ASN A 481 -17.78 8.93 76.61
CA ASN A 481 -18.80 9.86 76.05
C ASN A 481 -20.08 9.85 76.88
N ALA A 482 -20.55 8.69 77.38
CA ALA A 482 -21.73 8.60 78.23
C ALA A 482 -21.51 9.32 79.55
N ILE A 483 -20.31 9.21 80.15
CA ILE A 483 -20.00 9.89 81.38
C ILE A 483 -19.83 11.39 81.23
N ILE A 484 -18.89 11.80 80.36
CA ILE A 484 -18.51 13.21 80.20
C ILE A 484 -19.66 14.04 79.59
N HIS A 485 -20.29 13.53 78.54
CA HIS A 485 -21.30 14.28 77.81
C HIS A 485 -22.75 13.99 78.24
N GLY A 486 -23.01 12.78 78.80
CA GLY A 486 -24.34 12.38 79.24
C GLY A 486 -24.60 12.66 80.74
N LEU A 487 -23.74 12.13 81.60
CA LEU A 487 -24.00 12.08 83.04
C LEU A 487 -23.39 13.25 83.82
N GLU A 488 -22.17 13.72 83.48
CA GLU A 488 -21.51 14.84 84.18
C GLU A 488 -22.36 16.13 84.17
N PRO A 489 -23.02 16.55 83.11
CA PRO A 489 -23.86 17.74 83.08
C PRO A 489 -25.16 17.59 83.89
N LYS A 490 -25.57 16.37 84.22
CA LYS A 490 -26.84 16.11 84.93
C LYS A 490 -26.68 16.47 86.41
N LEU A 491 -27.63 17.14 87.02
CA LEU A 491 -27.64 17.52 88.40
C LEU A 491 -28.04 16.37 89.33
N GLU A 492 -28.85 15.44 88.90
CA GLU A 492 -29.36 14.27 89.65
C GLU A 492 -28.45 13.07 89.47
N LYS A 493 -28.65 12.02 90.30
CA LYS A 493 -27.94 10.76 90.15
C LYS A 493 -28.15 10.17 88.78
N GLY A 494 -27.04 9.83 88.13
CA GLY A 494 -27.01 9.22 86.82
C GLY A 494 -26.78 7.73 86.89
N THR A 495 -27.29 7.00 85.89
CA THR A 495 -27.11 5.56 85.71
C THR A 495 -26.55 5.28 84.34
N LEU A 496 -25.41 4.57 84.32
CA LEU A 496 -24.78 3.99 83.14
C LEU A 496 -25.09 2.49 83.14
N ARG A 497 -25.66 1.98 82.07
CA ARG A 497 -25.86 0.54 81.85
C ARG A 497 -25.00 0.06 80.70
N VAL A 498 -24.18 -0.95 81.03
CA VAL A 498 -23.34 -1.67 80.03
C VAL A 498 -23.94 -3.06 79.85
N GLN A 499 -24.47 -3.34 78.70
CA GLN A 499 -25.09 -4.63 78.41
C GLN A 499 -24.40 -5.27 77.20
N ILE A 500 -23.97 -6.55 77.38
CA ILE A 500 -23.33 -7.35 76.35
C ILE A 500 -24.01 -8.73 76.33
N LYS A 501 -24.66 -9.06 75.24
CA LYS A 501 -25.41 -10.31 75.13
C LYS A 501 -24.98 -11.09 73.90
N LEU A 502 -25.01 -12.40 73.99
CA LEU A 502 -24.82 -13.29 72.86
C LEU A 502 -26.15 -13.57 72.21
N GLU A 503 -26.29 -13.21 70.94
CA GLU A 503 -27.51 -13.36 70.14
C GLU A 503 -27.19 -14.00 68.79
N ASN A 504 -27.66 -15.21 68.49
CA ASN A 504 -27.57 -15.89 67.16
C ASN A 504 -26.18 -15.79 66.51
N GLU A 505 -25.12 -16.27 67.21
CA GLU A 505 -23.73 -16.23 66.75
C GLU A 505 -23.12 -14.83 66.60
N ALA A 506 -23.70 -13.82 67.19
CA ALA A 506 -23.20 -12.47 67.26
C ALA A 506 -23.23 -11.93 68.67
N VAL A 507 -22.36 -10.99 68.97
CA VAL A 507 -22.29 -10.30 70.25
C VAL A 507 -22.94 -8.94 70.11
N ALA A 508 -24.04 -8.72 70.82
CA ALA A 508 -24.76 -7.44 70.83
C ALA A 508 -24.28 -6.60 72.01
N PHE A 509 -23.85 -5.39 71.72
CA PHE A 509 -23.41 -4.39 72.68
C PHE A 509 -24.45 -3.28 72.81
N CYS A 510 -24.72 -2.90 74.06
CA CYS A 510 -25.60 -1.80 74.35
C CYS A 510 -25.06 -0.99 75.54
N ILE A 511 -24.73 0.27 75.31
CA ILE A 511 -24.30 1.22 76.30
C ILE A 511 -25.38 2.28 76.43
N ALA A 512 -26.01 2.41 77.60
CA ALA A 512 -27.12 3.30 77.83
C ALA A 512 -26.86 4.15 79.11
N ASP A 513 -27.05 5.44 78.94
CA ASP A 513 -27.05 6.40 80.03
C ASP A 513 -28.46 7.06 80.17
N ASN A 514 -28.76 7.54 81.38
CA ASN A 514 -29.95 8.35 81.62
C ASN A 514 -29.59 9.83 81.81
N GLY A 515 -28.60 10.30 81.07
CA GLY A 515 -28.07 11.67 81.06
C GLY A 515 -28.93 12.71 80.42
N VAL A 516 -28.28 13.78 79.94
CA VAL A 516 -28.97 14.92 79.35
C VAL A 516 -29.57 14.62 77.93
N GLY A 517 -29.07 13.56 77.29
CA GLY A 517 -29.54 13.15 75.95
C GLY A 517 -29.29 14.19 74.84
N MET A 518 -29.66 13.82 73.62
CA MET A 518 -29.47 14.61 72.38
C MET A 518 -30.80 14.79 71.63
N SER A 519 -30.93 15.90 70.92
CA SER A 519 -32.03 16.11 69.95
C SER A 519 -31.80 15.30 68.67
N ARG A 520 -32.83 15.18 67.82
CA ARG A 520 -32.70 14.48 66.54
C ARG A 520 -31.72 15.18 65.62
N GLU A 521 -31.67 16.51 65.66
CA GLU A 521 -30.71 17.30 64.85
C GLU A 521 -29.26 17.07 65.30
N GLU A 522 -29.03 16.95 66.59
CA GLU A 522 -27.71 16.66 67.17
C GLU A 522 -27.24 15.25 66.82
N ILE A 523 -28.13 14.26 66.79
CA ILE A 523 -27.80 12.88 66.36
C ILE A 523 -27.48 12.86 64.86
N GLN A 524 -28.24 13.56 64.04
CA GLN A 524 -27.99 13.65 62.58
C GLN A 524 -26.64 14.30 62.31
N ALA A 525 -26.35 15.43 62.94
CA ALA A 525 -25.07 16.11 62.82
C ALA A 525 -23.89 15.24 63.29
N LEU A 526 -24.10 14.35 64.29
CA LEU A 526 -23.08 13.41 64.78
C LEU A 526 -22.76 12.34 63.72
N TYR A 527 -23.78 11.77 63.05
CA TYR A 527 -23.56 10.82 61.96
C TYR A 527 -22.84 11.47 60.79
N GLU A 528 -23.26 12.67 60.37
CA GLU A 528 -22.57 13.39 59.29
C GLU A 528 -21.10 13.65 59.61
N LYS A 529 -20.77 14.02 60.83
CA LYS A 529 -19.39 14.19 61.31
C LYS A 529 -18.58 12.87 61.32
N CYS A 530 -19.23 11.74 61.60
CA CYS A 530 -18.58 10.43 61.56
C CYS A 530 -18.21 10.00 60.14
N GLU A 531 -19.04 10.41 59.14
CA GLU A 531 -18.83 10.10 57.73
C GLU A 531 -17.82 11.05 57.04
N MET A 532 -17.71 12.32 57.48
CA MET A 532 -16.76 13.29 56.91
C MET A 532 -15.30 13.03 57.32
N ASN A 533 -14.39 13.33 56.37
CA ASN A 533 -12.92 13.14 56.56
C ASN A 533 -12.23 14.26 57.39
N ASP A 534 -13.00 15.11 58.12
CA ASP A 534 -12.42 16.24 58.85
C ASP A 534 -11.85 15.86 60.21
N THR A 535 -10.64 16.37 60.57
CA THR A 535 -9.75 15.79 61.58
C THR A 535 -9.84 16.43 62.97
N ASN A 536 -10.73 17.41 63.23
CA ASN A 536 -10.49 18.28 64.38
C ASN A 536 -11.52 18.29 65.55
N GLN A 537 -12.62 17.52 65.54
CA GLN A 537 -13.51 17.43 66.73
C GLN A 537 -14.21 16.06 66.87
N ASN A 538 -14.40 15.57 68.10
CA ASN A 538 -15.04 14.29 68.51
C ASN A 538 -14.26 13.02 68.01
N ILE A 539 -13.02 12.92 68.38
CA ILE A 539 -12.10 11.85 67.95
C ILE A 539 -12.54 10.45 68.43
N GLY A 540 -13.08 10.32 69.61
CA GLY A 540 -13.42 9.03 70.19
C GLY A 540 -14.52 8.25 69.47
N LEU A 541 -15.73 8.83 69.35
CA LEU A 541 -16.88 8.17 68.72
C LEU A 541 -16.66 7.92 67.25
N LYS A 542 -16.06 8.90 66.54
CA LYS A 542 -15.72 8.78 65.12
C LYS A 542 -14.73 7.63 64.87
N ASN A 543 -13.72 7.46 65.73
CA ASN A 543 -12.77 6.39 65.59
C ASN A 543 -13.42 5.02 65.78
N VAL A 544 -14.30 4.89 66.80
CA VAL A 544 -15.06 3.66 67.02
C VAL A 544 -15.97 3.37 65.80
N TYR A 545 -16.74 4.34 65.33
CA TYR A 545 -17.60 4.19 64.17
C TYR A 545 -16.84 3.70 62.91
N ARG A 546 -15.73 4.36 62.56
CA ARG A 546 -14.88 3.98 61.41
C ARG A 546 -14.22 2.62 61.62
N ARG A 547 -13.75 2.32 62.79
CA ARG A 547 -13.11 1.05 63.07
C ARG A 547 -14.09 -0.11 62.90
N LEU A 548 -15.32 0.03 63.39
CA LEU A 548 -16.35 -0.98 63.22
C LEU A 548 -16.68 -1.21 61.72
N ILE A 549 -16.86 -0.15 60.95
CA ILE A 549 -17.14 -0.27 59.53
C ILE A 549 -15.95 -0.88 58.77
N LEU A 550 -14.72 -0.47 59.07
CA LEU A 550 -13.52 -1.01 58.40
C LEU A 550 -13.28 -2.49 58.73
N CYS A 551 -13.59 -2.94 59.96
CA CYS A 551 -13.36 -4.32 60.36
C CYS A 551 -14.50 -5.27 60.01
N TYR A 552 -15.76 -4.78 60.04
CA TYR A 552 -16.94 -5.66 59.98
C TYR A 552 -18.01 -5.18 58.95
N GLY A 553 -17.79 -4.06 58.26
CA GLY A 553 -18.72 -3.51 57.28
C GLY A 553 -19.94 -2.80 57.91
N GLU A 554 -20.90 -2.45 57.03
CA GLU A 554 -22.10 -1.67 57.43
C GLU A 554 -23.03 -2.39 58.41
N THR A 555 -22.95 -3.71 58.53
CA THR A 555 -23.79 -4.50 59.44
C THR A 555 -23.46 -4.24 60.91
N SER A 556 -22.26 -3.77 61.20
CA SER A 556 -21.77 -3.46 62.54
C SER A 556 -21.79 -1.95 62.86
N ARG A 557 -22.54 -1.17 62.11
CA ARG A 557 -22.70 0.28 62.30
C ARG A 557 -23.25 0.60 63.66
N LEU A 558 -22.75 1.70 64.30
CA LEU A 558 -23.31 2.22 65.55
C LEU A 558 -24.73 2.73 65.34
N HIS A 559 -25.62 2.26 66.19
CA HIS A 559 -27.00 2.74 66.22
C HIS A 559 -27.23 3.56 67.51
N ILE A 560 -27.56 4.86 67.34
CA ILE A 560 -27.70 5.82 68.44
C ILE A 560 -29.16 6.20 68.61
N GLU A 561 -29.72 5.90 69.77
CA GLU A 561 -31.06 6.30 70.20
C GLU A 561 -30.90 7.32 71.34
N SER A 562 -31.43 8.53 71.23
CA SER A 562 -31.35 9.53 72.28
C SER A 562 -32.53 10.46 72.29
N GLU A 563 -32.93 10.92 73.45
CA GLU A 563 -33.97 11.91 73.63
C GLU A 563 -33.52 12.89 74.75
N LYS A 564 -33.74 14.21 74.55
CA LYS A 564 -33.34 15.23 75.54
C LYS A 564 -33.96 14.94 76.91
N HIS A 565 -33.13 15.01 77.92
CA HIS A 565 -33.43 14.73 79.36
C HIS A 565 -33.81 13.28 79.70
N ARG A 566 -33.70 12.33 78.71
CA ARG A 566 -33.95 10.91 78.97
C ARG A 566 -32.72 10.03 78.83
N GLY A 567 -31.64 10.59 78.21
CA GLY A 567 -30.35 9.89 78.09
C GLY A 567 -30.07 9.40 76.69
N THR A 568 -29.00 8.66 76.54
CA THR A 568 -28.53 8.12 75.25
C THR A 568 -28.30 6.60 75.34
N LYS A 569 -28.62 5.90 74.24
CA LYS A 569 -28.39 4.47 74.08
C LYS A 569 -27.69 4.21 72.78
N ILE A 570 -26.51 3.61 72.84
CA ILE A 570 -25.69 3.24 71.69
C ILE A 570 -25.67 1.72 71.60
N LYS A 571 -26.00 1.20 70.40
CA LYS A 571 -26.04 -0.23 70.11
C LYS A 571 -25.19 -0.54 68.89
N PHE A 572 -24.54 -1.69 68.92
CA PHE A 572 -23.89 -2.29 67.72
C PHE A 572 -23.76 -3.80 67.93
N ILE A 573 -23.54 -4.53 66.83
CA ILE A 573 -23.47 -5.99 66.80
C ILE A 573 -22.19 -6.40 66.12
N LEU A 574 -21.44 -7.33 66.71
CA LEU A 574 -20.24 -7.89 66.12
C LEU A 574 -20.40 -9.40 65.91
N PRO A 575 -19.88 -9.95 64.79
CA PRO A 575 -19.88 -11.39 64.62
C PRO A 575 -19.02 -12.06 65.72
N MET A 576 -19.46 -13.24 66.21
CA MET A 576 -18.75 -13.98 67.23
C MET A 576 -17.44 -14.53 66.67
N THR A 577 -16.29 -14.04 67.14
CA THR A 577 -14.96 -14.52 66.79
C THR A 577 -14.27 -14.99 68.07
N ILE A 578 -14.12 -16.31 68.24
CA ILE A 578 -13.45 -16.92 69.41
C ILE A 578 -11.98 -17.19 69.06
N ILE A 579 -11.10 -17.18 70.09
CA ILE A 579 -9.69 -17.50 69.95
C ILE A 579 -9.54 -18.90 69.39
N GLY A 580 -9.04 -19.05 68.13
CA GLY A 580 -8.72 -20.33 67.49
C GLY A 580 -9.13 -20.50 66.05
N GLN A 581 -9.82 -19.55 65.38
CA GLN A 581 -10.31 -19.73 63.99
C GLN A 581 -9.73 -18.80 62.92
N GLN A 582 -8.72 -17.97 63.18
CA GLN A 582 -8.09 -17.12 62.14
C GLN A 582 -6.57 -16.99 62.36
N GLU A 583 -5.81 -18.07 62.13
CA GLU A 583 -4.36 -18.00 61.82
C GLU A 583 -4.05 -18.46 60.38
N GLU A 584 -5.04 -18.68 59.50
CA GLU A 584 -4.81 -19.22 58.14
C GLU A 584 -5.27 -18.32 56.98
N GLU A 585 -5.56 -17.05 57.20
CA GLU A 585 -5.77 -16.15 56.04
C GLU A 585 -5.20 -14.75 56.29
N ASN A 586 -3.85 -14.55 56.03
CA ASN A 586 -3.25 -13.35 55.43
C ASN A 586 -1.74 -13.53 55.28
#